data_4d9cbf8ffbe242ccab445327d14eaa77
#
_entry.id   4d9cbf8ffbe242ccab445327d14eaa77
#
_cell.length_a   1.000
_cell.length_b   1.000
_cell.length_c   1.000
_cell.angle_alpha   90.00
_cell.angle_beta   90.00
_cell.angle_gamma   90.00
#
_symmetry.space_group_name_H-M   'P 1'
#
loop_
_entity.id
_entity.type
_entity.pdbx_description
1 polymer ?
#
loop_
_entity_poly.entity_id
_entity_poly.type
_entity_poly.pdbx_seq_one_letter_code
_entity_poly.pdbx_strand_id
1 'polypeptide(L)'
;KDGITPQLKIENGRWMLSMDDGKTWTDIGQATGADGKDGEDGADGTDGEDGVDGKDGTNGIFKSVREDDDNVYFTLEDDSVITIPKSDNSKFVIAFNTTDIAILNGGESKTISYTITDATENTVVKAIAQDGWKAKVNATSADKGTITITAPNPIVESEILVFANDGSYRTVMVSLNCMQGQIN
;
A
#
# COMPACT_ATOMS: atom_id res chain seq x y z
N LYS A 1 1.73 14.83 7.19
CA LYS A 1 2.50 14.80 5.91
C LYS A 1 2.27 13.44 5.33
N ASP A 2 1.55 13.37 4.22
CA ASP A 2 1.31 12.12 3.51
C ASP A 2 2.67 11.56 3.08
N GLY A 3 2.92 10.30 3.42
CA GLY A 3 4.14 9.61 3.04
C GLY A 3 4.16 9.46 1.52
N ILE A 4 5.23 9.93 0.87
CA ILE A 4 5.43 9.71 -0.56
C ILE A 4 5.96 8.30 -0.73
N THR A 5 5.29 7.50 -1.55
CA THR A 5 5.79 6.18 -1.95
C THR A 5 6.76 6.37 -3.12
N PRO A 6 8.06 6.02 -2.97
CA PRO A 6 9.00 6.07 -4.07
C PRO A 6 8.57 5.16 -5.22
N GLN A 7 8.69 5.64 -6.45
CA GLN A 7 8.41 4.86 -7.64
C GLN A 7 9.70 4.63 -8.43
N LEU A 8 9.87 3.41 -8.96
CA LEU A 8 10.98 3.03 -9.80
C LEU A 8 10.47 2.62 -11.18
N LYS A 9 11.17 3.05 -12.23
CA LYS A 9 10.98 2.54 -13.60
C LYS A 9 12.31 2.39 -14.31
N ILE A 10 12.30 1.61 -15.39
CA ILE A 10 13.41 1.58 -16.35
C ILE A 10 12.98 2.37 -17.59
N GLU A 11 13.82 3.30 -18.01
CA GLU A 11 13.62 4.10 -19.21
C GLU A 11 14.96 4.25 -19.93
N ASN A 12 14.99 3.89 -21.20
CA ASN A 12 16.22 3.91 -22.04
C ASN A 12 17.41 3.13 -21.43
N GLY A 13 17.13 2.00 -20.75
CA GLY A 13 18.17 1.18 -20.12
C GLY A 13 18.74 1.76 -18.82
N ARG A 14 18.07 2.74 -18.22
CA ARG A 14 18.50 3.37 -16.96
C ARG A 14 17.41 3.29 -15.91
N TRP A 15 17.81 3.12 -14.66
CA TRP A 15 16.91 3.22 -13.50
C TRP A 15 16.54 4.68 -13.23
N MET A 16 15.25 4.93 -13.16
CA MET A 16 14.67 6.23 -12.82
C MET A 16 13.90 6.12 -11.51
N LEU A 17 14.16 7.02 -10.57
CA LEU A 17 13.48 7.14 -9.28
C LEU A 17 12.62 8.39 -9.24
N SER A 18 11.38 8.26 -8.82
CA SER A 18 10.51 9.38 -8.47
C SER A 18 10.20 9.38 -6.98
N MET A 19 10.29 10.54 -6.35
CA MET A 19 9.94 10.79 -4.96
C MET A 19 8.73 11.73 -4.81
N ASP A 20 7.98 11.97 -5.89
CA ASP A 20 6.89 12.94 -5.97
C ASP A 20 5.67 12.40 -6.76
N ASP A 21 5.43 11.09 -6.61
CA ASP A 21 4.32 10.37 -7.25
C ASP A 21 4.38 10.41 -8.79
N GLY A 22 5.58 10.25 -9.34
CA GLY A 22 5.81 10.16 -10.78
C GLY A 22 5.86 11.51 -11.52
N LYS A 23 5.86 12.64 -10.80
CA LYS A 23 5.91 13.98 -11.41
C LYS A 23 7.29 14.34 -11.92
N THR A 24 8.32 14.00 -11.16
CA THR A 24 9.72 14.16 -11.56
C THR A 24 10.46 12.83 -11.42
N TRP A 25 11.45 12.61 -12.31
CA TRP A 25 12.24 11.39 -12.35
C TRP A 25 13.73 11.73 -12.32
N THR A 26 14.45 11.12 -11.40
CA THR A 26 15.89 11.24 -11.28
C THR A 26 16.55 9.98 -11.82
N ASP A 27 17.53 10.12 -12.68
CA ASP A 27 18.37 9.04 -13.16
C ASP A 27 19.29 8.58 -12.01
N ILE A 28 19.17 7.32 -11.62
CA ILE A 28 19.94 6.73 -10.52
C ILE A 28 20.94 5.66 -10.98
N GLY A 29 21.07 5.45 -12.30
CA GLY A 29 22.10 4.59 -12.85
C GLY A 29 21.62 3.67 -13.98
N GLN A 30 22.56 2.87 -14.47
CA GLN A 30 22.31 1.92 -15.57
C GLN A 30 21.53 0.71 -15.07
N ALA A 31 20.47 0.31 -15.79
CA ALA A 31 19.62 -0.82 -15.44
C ALA A 31 20.10 -2.17 -15.97
N THR A 32 21.00 -2.14 -16.94
CA THR A 32 21.60 -3.36 -17.52
C THR A 32 23.11 -3.29 -17.35
N GLY A 33 23.74 -4.39 -16.98
CA GLY A 33 25.19 -4.53 -17.06
C GLY A 33 25.65 -4.36 -18.52
N ALA A 34 26.89 -3.94 -18.73
CA ALA A 34 27.48 -3.94 -20.06
C ALA A 34 27.47 -5.37 -20.60
N ASP A 35 27.08 -5.53 -21.87
CA ASP A 35 27.20 -6.82 -22.56
C ASP A 35 28.62 -7.33 -22.40
N GLY A 36 28.77 -8.62 -22.04
CA GLY A 36 30.08 -9.28 -22.04
C GLY A 36 30.73 -9.13 -23.39
N LYS A 37 32.04 -8.88 -23.45
CA LYS A 37 32.78 -8.90 -24.70
C LYS A 37 32.67 -10.30 -25.30
N ASP A 38 32.34 -10.35 -26.58
CA ASP A 38 32.41 -11.61 -27.34
C ASP A 38 33.80 -12.21 -27.15
N GLY A 39 33.84 -13.51 -26.87
CA GLY A 39 35.08 -14.24 -26.75
C GLY A 39 35.86 -14.20 -28.09
N GLU A 40 37.18 -14.03 -28.02
CA GLU A 40 38.06 -14.19 -29.19
C GLU A 40 37.90 -15.63 -29.73
N ASP A 41 37.86 -15.76 -31.05
CA ASP A 41 37.80 -17.06 -31.71
C ASP A 41 38.96 -17.95 -31.23
N GLY A 42 38.60 -19.09 -30.64
CA GLY A 42 39.59 -20.05 -30.12
C GLY A 42 40.47 -20.60 -31.20
N ALA A 43 41.80 -20.68 -30.97
CA ALA A 43 42.70 -21.47 -31.76
C ALA A 43 42.27 -22.95 -31.76
N ASP A 44 42.33 -23.60 -32.95
CA ASP A 44 41.93 -25.00 -33.12
C ASP A 44 42.66 -25.94 -32.13
N GLY A 45 41.85 -26.65 -31.35
CA GLY A 45 42.10 -28.00 -30.89
C GLY A 45 42.96 -28.24 -29.66
N THR A 46 42.51 -27.76 -28.49
CA THR A 46 42.51 -28.54 -27.26
C THR A 46 41.20 -28.28 -26.55
N ASP A 47 40.58 -29.33 -25.95
CA ASP A 47 39.33 -29.16 -25.22
C ASP A 47 39.49 -28.00 -24.22
N GLY A 48 38.74 -26.92 -24.46
CA GLY A 48 38.79 -25.71 -23.63
C GLY A 48 38.28 -26.03 -22.23
N GLU A 49 39.01 -25.57 -21.23
CA GLU A 49 38.46 -25.48 -19.88
C GLU A 49 37.17 -24.66 -19.92
N ASP A 50 36.16 -25.11 -19.19
CA ASP A 50 34.90 -24.38 -19.06
C ASP A 50 35.18 -22.91 -18.73
N GLY A 51 34.60 -21.99 -19.51
CA GLY A 51 34.79 -20.57 -19.29
C GLY A 51 34.37 -20.21 -17.87
N VAL A 52 35.23 -19.50 -17.17
CA VAL A 52 34.87 -18.88 -15.86
C VAL A 52 33.67 -17.99 -16.10
N ASP A 53 32.66 -18.16 -15.27
CA ASP A 53 31.49 -17.28 -15.25
C ASP A 53 31.93 -15.83 -15.31
N GLY A 54 31.29 -15.04 -16.18
CA GLY A 54 31.58 -13.61 -16.29
C GLY A 54 31.44 -12.96 -14.92
N LYS A 55 32.39 -12.11 -14.55
CA LYS A 55 32.25 -11.29 -13.35
C LYS A 55 30.99 -10.44 -13.47
N ASP A 56 30.15 -10.49 -12.46
CA ASP A 56 29.01 -9.59 -12.34
C ASP A 56 29.47 -8.14 -12.58
N GLY A 57 28.70 -7.40 -13.39
CA GLY A 57 29.02 -6.03 -13.76
C GLY A 57 29.28 -5.14 -12.55
N THR A 58 30.42 -4.46 -12.52
CA THR A 58 30.89 -3.66 -11.39
C THR A 58 30.20 -2.30 -11.24
N ASN A 59 29.12 -2.01 -11.95
CA ASN A 59 28.43 -0.72 -11.98
C ASN A 59 27.01 -0.73 -11.44
N GLY A 60 26.63 -1.70 -10.63
CA GLY A 60 25.39 -1.63 -9.89
C GLY A 60 25.50 -0.63 -8.73
N ILE A 61 24.53 0.24 -8.55
CA ILE A 61 24.46 1.15 -7.39
C ILE A 61 24.32 0.34 -6.10
N PHE A 62 23.79 -0.88 -6.21
CA PHE A 62 23.53 -1.75 -5.08
C PHE A 62 24.47 -2.96 -5.07
N LYS A 63 25.18 -3.14 -3.96
CA LYS A 63 26.00 -4.32 -3.67
C LYS A 63 25.13 -5.58 -3.52
N SER A 64 23.95 -5.42 -2.91
CA SER A 64 22.96 -6.48 -2.76
C SER A 64 21.56 -5.93 -2.53
N VAL A 65 20.56 -6.75 -2.88
CA VAL A 65 19.16 -6.52 -2.53
C VAL A 65 18.68 -7.76 -1.80
N ARG A 66 18.06 -7.59 -0.65
CA ARG A 66 17.39 -8.64 0.10
C ARG A 66 16.03 -8.15 0.59
N GLU A 67 15.14 -9.08 0.91
CA GLU A 67 13.84 -8.76 1.47
C GLU A 67 13.52 -9.72 2.62
N ASP A 68 12.68 -9.28 3.51
CA ASP A 68 11.96 -10.07 4.49
C ASP A 68 10.44 -9.80 4.35
N ASP A 69 9.64 -10.23 5.32
CA ASP A 69 8.19 -10.06 5.28
C ASP A 69 7.76 -8.59 5.28
N ASP A 70 8.53 -7.72 5.91
CA ASP A 70 8.14 -6.32 6.19
C ASP A 70 8.90 -5.31 5.33
N ASN A 71 10.11 -5.63 4.82
CA ASN A 71 11.00 -4.66 4.21
C ASN A 71 11.75 -5.22 2.99
N VAL A 72 12.16 -4.30 2.09
CA VAL A 72 13.20 -4.49 1.09
C VAL A 72 14.43 -3.69 1.51
N TYR A 73 15.58 -4.30 1.47
CA TYR A 73 16.87 -3.72 1.86
C TYR A 73 17.79 -3.62 0.65
N PHE A 74 18.29 -2.44 0.38
CA PHE A 74 19.30 -2.18 -0.64
C PHE A 74 20.60 -1.87 0.06
N THR A 75 21.61 -2.72 -0.08
CA THR A 75 22.94 -2.46 0.43
C THR A 75 23.74 -1.73 -0.66
N LEU A 76 24.29 -0.57 -0.34
CA LEU A 76 25.13 0.23 -1.23
C LEU A 76 26.59 -0.27 -1.20
N GLU A 77 27.42 0.24 -2.10
CA GLU A 77 28.85 -0.14 -2.18
C GLU A 77 29.65 0.24 -0.93
N ASP A 78 29.21 1.26 -0.18
CA ASP A 78 29.82 1.71 1.08
C ASP A 78 29.30 0.95 2.32
N ASP A 79 28.60 -0.17 2.11
CA ASP A 79 27.92 -0.99 3.12
C ASP A 79 26.75 -0.29 3.86
N SER A 80 26.38 0.91 3.47
CA SER A 80 25.15 1.54 3.96
C SER A 80 23.91 0.81 3.43
N VAL A 81 22.82 0.81 4.22
CA VAL A 81 21.61 0.09 3.89
C VAL A 81 20.42 1.07 3.78
N ILE A 82 19.77 1.07 2.63
CA ILE A 82 18.49 1.72 2.44
C ILE A 82 17.40 0.68 2.73
N THR A 83 16.50 0.98 3.66
CA THR A 83 15.36 0.12 3.99
C THR A 83 14.09 0.75 3.44
N ILE A 84 13.37 -0.01 2.61
CA ILE A 84 12.05 0.36 2.09
C ILE A 84 11.02 -0.58 2.71
N PRO A 85 10.08 -0.07 3.55
CA PRO A 85 9.02 -0.90 4.11
C PRO A 85 8.11 -1.41 2.99
N LYS A 86 7.80 -2.70 3.01
CA LYS A 86 6.74 -3.26 2.18
C LYS A 86 5.41 -2.77 2.75
N SER A 87 4.57 -2.24 1.90
CA SER A 87 3.18 -1.92 2.25
C SER A 87 2.38 -3.22 2.33
N ASP A 88 2.46 -3.93 3.46
CA ASP A 88 1.56 -5.06 3.72
C ASP A 88 0.21 -4.55 4.25
N ASN A 89 -0.61 -4.04 3.34
CA ASN A 89 -1.99 -3.68 3.66
C ASN A 89 -2.86 -4.92 3.97
N SER A 90 -2.34 -6.12 3.76
CA SER A 90 -3.10 -7.36 3.97
C SER A 90 -3.42 -7.64 5.43
N LYS A 91 -2.63 -7.10 6.36
CA LYS A 91 -2.83 -7.27 7.80
C LYS A 91 -3.63 -6.14 8.44
N PHE A 92 -3.59 -4.93 7.87
CA PHE A 92 -4.34 -3.78 8.39
C PHE A 92 -5.74 -3.78 7.76
N VAL A 93 -6.73 -4.29 8.49
CA VAL A 93 -8.09 -4.50 8.00
C VAL A 93 -9.10 -3.97 9.01
N ILE A 94 -10.10 -3.22 8.53
CA ILE A 94 -11.29 -2.88 9.30
C ILE A 94 -12.43 -3.84 8.94
N ALA A 95 -13.02 -4.45 9.95
CA ALA A 95 -14.17 -5.34 9.82
C ALA A 95 -15.38 -4.80 10.59
N PHE A 96 -16.56 -4.97 10.02
CA PHE A 96 -17.84 -4.55 10.61
C PHE A 96 -18.71 -5.76 10.93
N ASN A 97 -19.57 -5.63 11.93
CA ASN A 97 -20.59 -6.63 12.20
C ASN A 97 -21.69 -6.68 11.11
N THR A 98 -21.85 -5.59 10.36
CA THR A 98 -22.67 -5.49 9.14
C THR A 98 -22.22 -4.32 8.29
N THR A 99 -22.35 -4.45 6.98
CA THR A 99 -22.10 -3.38 6.00
C THR A 99 -23.39 -2.86 5.36
N ASP A 100 -24.51 -3.55 5.59
CA ASP A 100 -25.82 -3.15 5.11
C ASP A 100 -26.62 -2.46 6.23
N ILE A 101 -26.87 -1.18 6.03
CA ILE A 101 -27.50 -0.30 7.01
C ILE A 101 -28.94 -0.03 6.57
N ALA A 102 -29.84 -0.91 6.99
CA ALA A 102 -31.28 -0.73 6.80
C ALA A 102 -31.87 -0.01 8.02
N ILE A 103 -32.57 1.12 7.79
CA ILE A 103 -33.26 1.95 8.81
C ILE A 103 -34.71 2.14 8.35
N LEU A 104 -35.66 1.94 9.24
CA LEU A 104 -37.10 1.94 8.90
C LEU A 104 -37.64 3.36 8.69
N ASN A 105 -37.29 4.29 9.57
CA ASN A 105 -37.86 5.64 9.54
C ASN A 105 -36.75 6.71 9.43
N GLY A 106 -37.03 7.76 8.68
CA GLY A 106 -36.15 8.91 8.56
C GLY A 106 -35.91 9.57 9.94
N GLY A 107 -34.67 9.98 10.18
CA GLY A 107 -34.22 10.54 11.44
C GLY A 107 -33.83 9.52 12.50
N GLU A 108 -34.14 8.23 12.32
CA GLU A 108 -33.68 7.17 13.21
C GLU A 108 -32.18 6.89 13.02
N SER A 109 -31.59 6.28 14.04
CA SER A 109 -30.17 5.94 14.06
C SER A 109 -29.96 4.46 14.31
N LYS A 110 -28.95 3.90 13.67
CA LYS A 110 -28.44 2.55 13.89
C LYS A 110 -26.97 2.62 14.25
N THR A 111 -26.58 1.86 15.26
CA THR A 111 -25.17 1.76 15.66
C THR A 111 -24.60 0.42 15.27
N ILE A 112 -23.48 0.43 14.57
CA ILE A 112 -22.72 -0.74 14.18
C ILE A 112 -21.36 -0.73 14.89
N SER A 113 -20.78 -1.90 15.08
CA SER A 113 -19.44 -2.05 15.64
C SER A 113 -18.42 -2.36 14.55
N TYR A 114 -17.19 -1.91 14.78
CA TYR A 114 -16.04 -2.28 13.96
C TYR A 114 -14.89 -2.77 14.83
N THR A 115 -14.03 -3.58 14.20
CA THR A 115 -12.74 -4.00 14.74
C THR A 115 -11.67 -3.80 13.69
N ILE A 116 -10.43 -3.51 14.11
CA ILE A 116 -9.30 -3.32 13.23
C ILE A 116 -8.21 -4.31 13.61
N THR A 117 -7.82 -5.14 12.66
CA THR A 117 -6.66 -6.02 12.81
C THR A 117 -5.39 -5.22 12.57
N ASP A 118 -4.36 -5.48 13.35
CA ASP A 118 -3.04 -4.83 13.26
C ASP A 118 -3.09 -3.30 13.46
N ALA A 119 -4.01 -2.84 14.33
CA ALA A 119 -4.12 -1.45 14.71
C ALA A 119 -2.88 -0.98 15.50
N THR A 120 -2.50 0.28 15.32
CA THR A 120 -1.48 0.96 16.12
C THR A 120 -2.14 1.92 17.12
N GLU A 121 -1.40 2.45 18.07
CA GLU A 121 -1.89 3.48 19.00
C GLU A 121 -2.35 4.77 18.30
N ASN A 122 -1.83 5.03 17.09
CA ASN A 122 -2.15 6.18 16.25
C ASN A 122 -3.27 5.91 15.24
N THR A 123 -3.92 4.74 15.33
CA THR A 123 -4.99 4.38 14.39
C THR A 123 -6.18 5.33 14.55
N VAL A 124 -6.62 5.88 13.42
CA VAL A 124 -7.76 6.81 13.34
C VAL A 124 -8.78 6.27 12.36
N VAL A 125 -10.05 6.28 12.77
CA VAL A 125 -11.19 5.95 11.90
C VAL A 125 -12.00 7.21 11.61
N LYS A 126 -12.35 7.41 10.33
CA LYS A 126 -13.21 8.50 9.86
C LYS A 126 -14.32 7.94 8.99
N ALA A 127 -15.49 8.53 9.06
CA ALA A 127 -16.62 8.20 8.20
C ALA A 127 -17.08 9.46 7.46
N ILE A 128 -17.37 9.30 6.16
CA ILE A 128 -17.90 10.35 5.28
C ILE A 128 -19.27 9.88 4.82
N ALA A 129 -20.30 10.61 5.19
CA ALA A 129 -21.68 10.39 4.79
C ALA A 129 -22.12 11.45 3.79
N GLN A 130 -23.03 11.08 2.88
CA GLN A 130 -23.60 11.94 1.83
C GLN A 130 -25.13 11.86 1.87
N ASP A 131 -25.78 12.59 0.98
CA ASP A 131 -27.23 12.54 0.74
C ASP A 131 -28.08 12.75 2.02
N GLY A 132 -27.58 13.55 2.95
CA GLY A 132 -28.26 13.86 4.20
C GLY A 132 -28.08 12.81 5.31
N TRP A 133 -27.42 11.69 5.03
CA TRP A 133 -26.98 10.74 6.05
C TRP A 133 -25.96 11.38 6.98
N LYS A 134 -25.90 10.92 8.23
CA LYS A 134 -24.89 11.33 9.19
C LYS A 134 -24.20 10.10 9.77
N ALA A 135 -22.92 10.20 9.97
CA ALA A 135 -22.13 9.14 10.60
C ALA A 135 -21.24 9.75 11.69
N LYS A 136 -21.33 9.17 12.89
CA LYS A 136 -20.49 9.57 14.04
C LYS A 136 -19.68 8.37 14.50
N VAL A 137 -18.37 8.47 14.39
CA VAL A 137 -17.44 7.46 14.88
C VAL A 137 -17.19 7.69 16.37
N ASN A 138 -17.25 6.61 17.17
CA ASN A 138 -16.89 6.57 18.57
C ASN A 138 -15.87 5.45 18.78
N ALA A 139 -14.58 5.78 18.73
CA ALA A 139 -13.51 4.85 19.05
C ALA A 139 -13.51 4.53 20.55
N THR A 140 -13.46 3.24 20.89
CA THR A 140 -13.34 2.75 22.27
C THR A 140 -11.87 2.44 22.60
N SER A 141 -11.11 2.03 21.59
CA SER A 141 -9.67 1.81 21.62
C SER A 141 -9.12 1.97 20.21
N ALA A 142 -7.82 1.80 20.02
CA ALA A 142 -7.18 1.90 18.69
C ALA A 142 -7.73 0.84 17.72
N ASP A 143 -8.12 -0.32 18.21
CA ASP A 143 -8.50 -1.50 17.44
C ASP A 143 -10.02 -1.72 17.32
N LYS A 144 -10.85 -0.94 17.98
CA LYS A 144 -12.32 -1.13 17.96
C LYS A 144 -13.11 0.12 18.32
N GLY A 145 -14.35 0.12 17.91
CA GLY A 145 -15.31 1.17 18.22
C GLY A 145 -16.67 0.93 17.59
N THR A 146 -17.45 1.99 17.54
CA THR A 146 -18.79 1.98 16.94
C THR A 146 -18.96 3.16 15.99
N ILE A 147 -19.86 3.01 15.02
CA ILE A 147 -20.34 4.12 14.18
C ILE A 147 -21.85 4.21 14.36
N THR A 148 -22.31 5.35 14.78
CA THR A 148 -23.73 5.68 14.84
C THR A 148 -24.12 6.38 13.54
N ILE A 149 -25.02 5.77 12.80
CA ILE A 149 -25.49 6.20 11.48
C ILE A 149 -26.91 6.67 11.63
N THR A 150 -27.22 7.88 11.17
CA THR A 150 -28.56 8.49 11.22
C THR A 150 -29.06 8.72 9.80
N ALA A 151 -30.26 8.21 9.52
CA ALA A 151 -30.89 8.36 8.21
C ALA A 151 -31.45 9.78 7.98
N PRO A 152 -31.42 10.29 6.74
CA PRO A 152 -32.16 11.51 6.36
C PRO A 152 -33.67 11.28 6.39
N ASN A 153 -34.43 12.33 6.27
CA ASN A 153 -35.87 12.26 6.10
C ASN A 153 -36.29 13.14 4.90
N PRO A 154 -36.75 12.57 3.77
CA PRO A 154 -36.96 11.14 3.52
C PRO A 154 -35.65 10.34 3.42
N ILE A 155 -35.74 9.02 3.61
CA ILE A 155 -34.60 8.13 3.40
C ILE A 155 -34.33 8.00 1.89
N VAL A 156 -33.07 8.16 1.52
CA VAL A 156 -32.55 7.90 0.17
C VAL A 156 -31.44 6.85 0.26
N GLU A 157 -31.32 5.99 -0.74
CA GLU A 157 -30.20 5.06 -0.81
C GLU A 157 -28.88 5.82 -1.00
N SER A 158 -27.87 5.45 -0.27
CA SER A 158 -26.56 6.10 -0.31
C SER A 158 -25.49 5.18 0.26
N GLU A 159 -24.26 5.64 0.21
CA GLU A 159 -23.09 4.98 0.79
C GLU A 159 -22.42 5.87 1.83
N ILE A 160 -21.92 5.24 2.88
CA ILE A 160 -21.02 5.87 3.83
C ILE A 160 -19.64 5.27 3.66
N LEU A 161 -18.65 6.09 3.32
CA LEU A 161 -17.26 5.68 3.19
C LEU A 161 -16.59 5.75 4.55
N VAL A 162 -16.03 4.64 5.00
CA VAL A 162 -15.27 4.56 6.24
C VAL A 162 -13.81 4.31 5.92
N PHE A 163 -12.95 5.15 6.46
CA PHE A 163 -11.50 5.09 6.32
C PHE A 163 -10.88 4.76 7.68
N ALA A 164 -9.99 3.78 7.70
CA ALA A 164 -9.09 3.57 8.83
C ALA A 164 -7.66 3.81 8.37
N ASN A 165 -6.91 4.61 9.14
CA ASN A 165 -5.50 4.90 8.89
C ASN A 165 -4.71 4.56 10.15
N ASP A 166 -3.57 3.91 10.02
CA ASP A 166 -2.73 3.46 11.15
C ASP A 166 -1.86 4.57 11.77
N GLY A 167 -2.00 5.79 11.28
CA GLY A 167 -1.18 6.94 11.71
C GLY A 167 0.15 7.05 10.97
N SER A 168 0.43 6.14 10.02
CA SER A 168 1.65 6.10 9.23
C SER A 168 1.31 6.08 7.73
N TYR A 169 1.41 4.94 7.08
CA TYR A 169 1.26 4.81 5.64
C TYR A 169 0.13 3.87 5.19
N ARG A 170 -0.45 3.07 6.11
CA ARG A 170 -1.53 2.14 5.76
C ARG A 170 -2.89 2.81 5.91
N THR A 171 -3.69 2.74 4.86
CA THR A 171 -5.09 3.21 4.87
C THR A 171 -5.96 2.17 4.19
N VAL A 172 -7.05 1.80 4.85
CA VAL A 172 -8.10 0.96 4.27
C VAL A 172 -9.40 1.73 4.21
N MET A 173 -10.21 1.41 3.20
CA MET A 173 -11.52 2.01 2.98
C MET A 173 -12.57 0.91 2.83
N VAL A 174 -13.71 1.10 3.48
CA VAL A 174 -14.89 0.23 3.32
C VAL A 174 -16.12 1.10 3.08
N SER A 175 -16.97 0.67 2.15
CA SER A 175 -18.28 1.27 1.90
C SER A 175 -19.35 0.55 2.72
N LEU A 176 -20.24 1.34 3.35
CA LEU A 176 -21.43 0.86 4.04
C LEU A 176 -22.66 1.25 3.22
N ASN A 177 -23.43 0.27 2.79
CA ASN A 177 -24.66 0.48 2.01
C ASN A 177 -25.80 0.94 2.93
N CYS A 178 -26.37 2.09 2.66
CA CYS A 178 -27.43 2.70 3.45
C CYS A 178 -28.75 2.73 2.67
N MET A 179 -29.78 2.13 3.23
CA MET A 179 -31.08 1.98 2.56
C MET A 179 -32.25 2.04 3.53
N GLN A 180 -33.44 2.21 2.98
CA GLN A 180 -34.66 2.05 3.76
C GLN A 180 -34.90 0.57 4.07
N GLY A 181 -35.12 0.26 5.34
CA GLY A 181 -35.52 -1.07 5.79
C GLY A 181 -36.96 -1.39 5.35
N GLN A 182 -37.25 -2.67 5.15
CA GLN A 182 -38.59 -3.15 4.88
C GLN A 182 -39.21 -3.77 6.15
N ILE A 183 -40.48 -3.52 6.35
CA ILE A 183 -41.27 -4.21 7.37
C ILE A 183 -41.79 -5.51 6.74
N ASN A 184 -41.31 -6.66 7.21
CA ASN A 184 -41.82 -7.97 6.83
C ASN A 184 -43.07 -8.31 7.65
#